data_bff768eb97f8283c82316ec07e90cbb3
#
_entry.id   bff768eb97f8283c82316ec07e90cbb3
#
_cell.length_a   1.000
_cell.length_b   1.000
_cell.length_c   1.000
_cell.angle_alpha   90.00
_cell.angle_beta   90.00
_cell.angle_gamma   90.00
#
_symmetry.space_group_name_H-M   'P 1'
#
loop_
_entity.id
_entity.type
_entity.pdbx_description
1 polymer ?
#
loop_
_entity_poly.entity_id
_entity_poly.type
_entity_poly.pdbx_seq_one_letter_code
_entity_poly.pdbx_strand_id
1 'polypeptide(L)'
;MKHLLATSISIALLSLGLAGCGEKQATKEVTSDAFVTIQGQDLIKPDGTKLFIMGTNLGNWLNPEGYMFKFNKTNSARFINEMFCQLVGPDFTADFWKAFKDNYVTREDIRFIKEQGANTIRLPFHYKLFTDEDYMGLTAAQDGFARVDSLVEWCRESDLYLILDMHDAPGGQTGDNIDDSYGYPWLFDSEVSQQLYCDIWRRIADRYKNEPVILGYELFNEPIAPYFENMEELNGKLEDVYKKGVAAIR
;
A
#
# COMPACT_ATOMS: atom_id res chain seq x y z
N MET A 1 -74.71 -36.72 8.33
CA MET A 1 -75.39 -35.50 7.84
C MET A 1 -74.73 -34.31 8.46
N LYS A 2 -73.98 -33.52 7.70
CA LYS A 2 -73.86 -32.06 7.64
C LYS A 2 -72.59 -31.73 6.85
N HIS A 3 -72.85 -31.21 5.68
CA HIS A 3 -71.87 -30.66 4.78
C HIS A 3 -71.27 -29.38 5.38
N LEU A 4 -69.91 -29.18 5.27
CA LEU A 4 -69.31 -27.91 5.37
C LEU A 4 -68.52 -27.64 4.07
N LEU A 5 -69.01 -26.64 3.36
CA LEU A 5 -68.34 -26.05 2.20
C LEU A 5 -67.10 -25.33 2.67
N ALA A 6 -65.96 -25.63 2.03
CA ALA A 6 -64.75 -24.85 2.15
C ALA A 6 -64.70 -23.89 0.98
N THR A 7 -64.76 -22.59 1.29
CA THR A 7 -64.63 -21.50 0.35
C THR A 7 -63.14 -21.17 0.19
N SER A 8 -62.57 -21.39 -1.01
CA SER A 8 -61.19 -21.03 -1.35
C SER A 8 -61.15 -19.54 -1.67
N ILE A 9 -60.39 -18.80 -0.86
CA ILE A 9 -60.02 -17.40 -1.14
C ILE A 9 -58.69 -17.41 -1.86
N SER A 10 -58.68 -17.09 -3.15
CA SER A 10 -57.49 -16.86 -3.93
C SER A 10 -56.97 -15.45 -3.65
N ILE A 11 -55.82 -15.34 -2.98
CA ILE A 11 -55.09 -14.09 -2.81
C ILE A 11 -54.11 -13.95 -3.99
N ALA A 12 -54.44 -13.03 -4.90
CA ALA A 12 -53.52 -12.62 -5.96
C ALA A 12 -52.42 -11.72 -5.36
N LEU A 13 -51.21 -12.24 -5.25
CA LEU A 13 -50.04 -11.40 -4.95
C LEU A 13 -49.64 -10.63 -6.21
N LEU A 14 -49.87 -9.32 -6.20
CA LEU A 14 -49.27 -8.40 -7.14
C LEU A 14 -47.81 -8.20 -6.75
N SER A 15 -46.85 -8.80 -7.48
CA SER A 15 -45.45 -8.52 -7.36
C SER A 15 -45.14 -7.19 -8.12
N LEU A 16 -45.04 -6.09 -7.39
CA LEU A 16 -44.40 -4.87 -7.93
C LEU A 16 -42.88 -5.14 -8.08
N GLY A 17 -42.45 -5.37 -9.30
CA GLY A 17 -41.05 -5.37 -9.67
C GLY A 17 -40.47 -3.94 -9.55
N LEU A 18 -39.74 -3.68 -8.50
CA LEU A 18 -38.83 -2.53 -8.43
C LEU A 18 -37.64 -2.81 -9.37
N ALA A 19 -37.76 -2.32 -10.60
CA ALA A 19 -36.59 -2.19 -11.49
C ALA A 19 -35.68 -1.12 -10.91
N GLY A 20 -34.74 -1.52 -10.07
CA GLY A 20 -33.62 -0.69 -9.69
C GLY A 20 -32.70 -0.51 -10.91
N CYS A 21 -32.83 0.59 -11.62
CA CYS A 21 -31.80 1.07 -12.53
C CYS A 21 -30.56 1.41 -11.70
N GLY A 22 -29.69 0.44 -11.50
CA GLY A 22 -28.32 0.70 -11.14
C GLY A 22 -27.64 1.30 -12.36
N GLU A 23 -27.49 2.61 -12.40
CA GLU A 23 -26.56 3.26 -13.32
C GLU A 23 -25.18 2.64 -13.06
N LYS A 24 -24.75 1.76 -13.96
CA LYS A 24 -23.34 1.42 -14.08
C LYS A 24 -22.65 2.73 -14.45
N GLN A 25 -21.99 3.36 -13.48
CA GLN A 25 -21.00 4.40 -13.81
C GLN A 25 -20.07 3.79 -14.85
N ALA A 26 -20.16 4.32 -16.07
CA ALA A 26 -19.24 3.98 -17.12
C ALA A 26 -17.85 4.39 -16.63
N THR A 27 -17.00 3.43 -16.38
CA THR A 27 -15.59 3.67 -16.10
C THR A 27 -15.04 4.39 -17.33
N LYS A 28 -14.75 5.68 -17.17
CA LYS A 28 -14.15 6.49 -18.21
C LYS A 28 -12.81 5.85 -18.53
N GLU A 29 -12.63 5.39 -19.75
CA GLU A 29 -11.39 4.79 -20.19
C GLU A 29 -10.27 5.81 -19.98
N VAL A 30 -9.26 5.49 -19.16
CA VAL A 30 -8.14 6.40 -18.88
C VAL A 30 -7.22 6.37 -20.09
N THR A 31 -7.05 7.49 -20.74
CA THR A 31 -6.16 7.64 -21.90
C THR A 31 -4.72 7.82 -21.44
N SER A 32 -3.75 7.48 -22.29
CA SER A 32 -2.31 7.69 -22.03
C SER A 32 -1.96 9.12 -21.68
N ASP A 33 -2.73 10.08 -22.18
CA ASP A 33 -2.53 11.51 -21.99
C ASP A 33 -2.84 12.00 -20.56
N ALA A 34 -3.43 11.13 -19.73
CA ALA A 34 -3.74 11.46 -18.34
C ALA A 34 -2.53 11.29 -17.40
N PHE A 35 -1.46 10.64 -17.87
CA PHE A 35 -0.30 10.34 -17.05
C PHE A 35 0.81 11.38 -17.17
N VAL A 36 1.59 11.53 -16.10
CA VAL A 36 2.87 12.23 -16.17
C VAL A 36 3.82 11.44 -17.08
N THR A 37 4.52 12.17 -17.96
CA THR A 37 5.46 11.59 -18.91
C THR A 37 6.88 12.10 -18.65
N ILE A 38 7.88 11.43 -19.22
CA ILE A 38 9.29 11.83 -19.14
C ILE A 38 9.70 12.42 -20.49
N GLN A 39 10.24 13.65 -20.47
CA GLN A 39 10.84 14.30 -21.63
C GLN A 39 12.26 14.76 -21.29
N GLY A 40 13.24 14.02 -21.78
CA GLY A 40 14.64 14.24 -21.39
C GLY A 40 14.88 13.96 -19.90
N GLN A 41 15.14 14.97 -19.12
CA GLN A 41 15.32 14.88 -17.65
C GLN A 41 14.13 15.44 -16.85
N ASP A 42 13.06 15.82 -17.54
CA ASP A 42 11.92 16.49 -16.94
C ASP A 42 10.72 15.54 -16.84
N LEU A 43 9.98 15.64 -15.73
CA LEU A 43 8.64 15.09 -15.59
C LEU A 43 7.64 16.12 -16.14
N ILE A 44 6.78 15.69 -17.06
CA ILE A 44 5.81 16.56 -17.74
C ILE A 44 4.40 16.11 -17.37
N LYS A 45 3.63 17.03 -16.82
CA LYS A 45 2.22 16.82 -16.49
C LYS A 45 1.35 16.72 -17.74
N PRO A 46 0.10 16.20 -17.63
CA PRO A 46 -0.86 16.14 -18.74
C PRO A 46 -1.13 17.48 -19.42
N ASP A 47 -1.00 18.59 -18.70
CA ASP A 47 -1.17 19.95 -19.22
C ASP A 47 0.06 20.49 -19.99
N GLY A 48 1.12 19.68 -20.11
CA GLY A 48 2.37 20.05 -20.78
C GLY A 48 3.35 20.83 -19.91
N THR A 49 3.02 21.13 -18.66
CA THR A 49 3.92 21.84 -17.74
C THR A 49 4.85 20.89 -17.01
N LYS A 50 6.02 21.38 -16.59
CA LYS A 50 6.95 20.60 -15.79
C LYS A 50 6.40 20.34 -14.39
N LEU A 51 6.59 19.13 -13.92
CA LEU A 51 6.33 18.75 -12.53
C LEU A 51 7.63 18.82 -11.72
N PHE A 52 7.69 19.72 -10.76
CA PHE A 52 8.69 19.69 -9.69
C PHE A 52 8.05 19.01 -8.49
N ILE A 53 8.64 17.91 -8.05
CA ILE A 53 8.15 17.17 -6.88
C ILE A 53 8.38 18.01 -5.64
N MET A 54 7.29 18.40 -4.99
CA MET A 54 7.26 19.02 -3.67
C MET A 54 6.30 18.25 -2.80
N GLY A 55 6.81 17.58 -1.78
CA GLY A 55 5.96 16.67 -1.03
C GLY A 55 6.53 16.22 0.29
N THR A 56 5.86 15.25 0.87
CA THR A 56 6.26 14.64 2.14
C THR A 56 6.02 13.14 2.12
N ASN A 57 6.66 12.43 3.06
CA ASN A 57 6.38 11.02 3.32
C ASN A 57 5.27 10.88 4.35
N LEU A 58 4.42 9.86 4.18
CA LEU A 58 3.53 9.38 5.23
C LEU A 58 4.23 8.30 6.06
N GLY A 59 5.38 8.66 6.65
CA GLY A 59 6.16 7.75 7.48
C GLY A 59 5.38 7.26 8.69
N ASN A 60 5.82 6.14 9.26
CA ASN A 60 5.25 5.52 10.45
C ASN A 60 3.81 4.99 10.33
N TRP A 61 3.10 5.26 9.24
CA TRP A 61 1.70 4.84 9.09
C TRP A 61 1.56 3.37 8.69
N LEU A 62 2.08 3.00 7.52
CA LEU A 62 2.02 1.64 6.98
C LEU A 62 3.37 0.90 7.08
N ASN A 63 4.36 1.56 7.65
CA ASN A 63 5.64 1.01 8.05
C ASN A 63 6.09 1.70 9.34
N PRO A 64 5.77 1.12 10.53
CA PRO A 64 6.20 1.67 11.81
C PRO A 64 7.71 1.61 11.99
N GLU A 65 8.29 2.72 12.40
CA GLU A 65 9.72 2.86 12.64
C GLU A 65 9.98 3.32 14.08
N GLY A 66 10.93 2.67 14.75
CA GLY A 66 11.15 2.84 16.20
C GLY A 66 11.50 4.27 16.59
N TYR A 67 12.31 4.99 15.80
CA TYR A 67 12.68 6.36 16.13
C TYR A 67 11.48 7.33 16.10
N MET A 68 10.47 7.05 15.28
CA MET A 68 9.22 7.83 15.24
C MET A 68 8.36 7.58 16.47
N PHE A 69 8.45 6.40 17.09
CA PHE A 69 7.89 6.12 18.41
C PHE A 69 8.80 6.56 19.58
N LYS A 70 9.95 7.16 19.27
CA LYS A 70 10.98 7.55 20.25
C LYS A 70 11.59 6.37 21.01
N PHE A 71 11.66 5.20 20.38
CA PHE A 71 12.38 4.05 20.90
C PHE A 71 13.86 4.16 20.57
N ASN A 72 14.71 3.75 21.53
CA ASN A 72 16.16 3.88 21.36
C ASN A 72 16.83 2.65 20.73
N LYS A 73 16.17 1.47 20.79
CA LYS A 73 16.77 0.19 20.38
C LYS A 73 15.86 -0.68 19.53
N THR A 74 14.56 -0.42 19.54
CA THR A 74 13.55 -1.21 18.82
C THR A 74 13.16 -0.41 17.60
N ASN A 75 13.61 -0.81 16.42
CA ASN A 75 13.43 -0.04 15.20
C ASN A 75 12.51 -0.73 14.19
N SER A 76 12.60 -2.05 14.03
CA SER A 76 11.77 -2.74 13.05
C SER A 76 10.31 -2.88 13.49
N ALA A 77 9.42 -2.93 12.53
CA ALA A 77 7.99 -3.13 12.72
C ALA A 77 7.71 -4.39 13.59
N ARG A 78 8.40 -5.48 13.31
CA ARG A 78 8.27 -6.75 14.06
C ARG A 78 8.63 -6.58 15.54
N PHE A 79 9.76 -5.97 15.85
CA PHE A 79 10.19 -5.77 17.24
C PHE A 79 9.30 -4.78 17.99
N ILE A 80 8.78 -3.75 17.31
CA ILE A 80 7.82 -2.82 17.89
C ILE A 80 6.54 -3.56 18.27
N ASN A 81 6.00 -4.39 17.38
CA ASN A 81 4.82 -5.19 17.65
C ASN A 81 5.03 -6.17 18.81
N GLU A 82 6.16 -6.87 18.83
CA GLU A 82 6.51 -7.78 19.92
C GLU A 82 6.59 -7.06 21.27
N MET A 83 7.20 -5.89 21.30
CA MET A 83 7.29 -5.09 22.54
C MET A 83 5.89 -4.66 23.02
N PHE A 84 5.00 -4.24 22.14
CA PHE A 84 3.63 -3.92 22.53
C PHE A 84 2.88 -5.16 23.03
N CYS A 85 3.05 -6.32 22.39
CA CYS A 85 2.46 -7.57 22.88
C CYS A 85 2.93 -7.94 24.29
N GLN A 86 4.21 -7.69 24.61
CA GLN A 86 4.73 -7.91 25.96
C GLN A 86 4.20 -6.90 26.98
N LEU A 87 3.91 -5.67 26.57
CA LEU A 87 3.44 -4.62 27.47
C LEU A 87 1.94 -4.71 27.75
N VAL A 88 1.11 -4.97 26.77
CA VAL A 88 -0.35 -4.88 26.89
C VAL A 88 -1.10 -6.13 26.49
N GLY A 89 -0.42 -7.14 26.00
CA GLY A 89 -0.98 -8.39 25.47
C GLY A 89 -1.34 -8.32 23.99
N PRO A 90 -1.43 -9.49 23.31
CA PRO A 90 -1.60 -9.55 21.87
C PRO A 90 -2.93 -8.97 21.39
N ASP A 91 -4.03 -9.20 22.08
CA ASP A 91 -5.37 -8.70 21.68
C ASP A 91 -5.43 -7.17 21.69
N PHE A 92 -4.96 -6.55 22.78
CA PHE A 92 -4.90 -5.08 22.86
C PHE A 92 -3.90 -4.49 21.85
N THR A 93 -2.83 -5.20 21.53
CA THR A 93 -1.87 -4.77 20.51
C THR A 93 -2.50 -4.78 19.12
N ALA A 94 -3.29 -5.80 18.78
CA ALA A 94 -4.02 -5.86 17.51
C ALA A 94 -5.03 -4.71 17.40
N ASP A 95 -5.82 -4.46 18.46
CA ASP A 95 -6.75 -3.33 18.52
C ASP A 95 -6.04 -1.97 18.41
N PHE A 96 -4.89 -1.81 19.08
CA PHE A 96 -4.06 -0.61 18.97
C PHE A 96 -3.63 -0.38 17.51
N TRP A 97 -3.07 -1.39 16.85
CA TRP A 97 -2.59 -1.24 15.47
C TRP A 97 -3.73 -0.94 14.49
N LYS A 98 -4.89 -1.55 14.70
CA LYS A 98 -6.06 -1.23 13.91
C LYS A 98 -6.43 0.25 14.09
N ALA A 99 -6.59 0.70 15.33
CA ALA A 99 -6.93 2.09 15.63
C ALA A 99 -5.85 3.06 15.14
N PHE A 100 -4.57 2.70 15.28
CA PHE A 100 -3.45 3.49 14.79
C PHE A 100 -3.54 3.70 13.27
N LYS A 101 -3.69 2.63 12.50
CA LYS A 101 -3.80 2.71 11.05
C LYS A 101 -5.06 3.45 10.57
N ASP A 102 -6.15 3.40 11.35
CA ASP A 102 -7.40 4.06 11.01
C ASP A 102 -7.36 5.58 11.27
N ASN A 103 -6.49 6.05 12.19
CA ASN A 103 -6.51 7.43 12.67
C ASN A 103 -5.18 8.20 12.49
N TYR A 104 -4.07 7.53 12.16
CA TYR A 104 -2.76 8.18 12.07
C TYR A 104 -2.62 9.04 10.80
N VAL A 105 -3.20 8.60 9.69
CA VAL A 105 -3.35 9.38 8.47
C VAL A 105 -4.81 9.32 8.05
N THR A 106 -5.39 10.49 7.83
CA THR A 106 -6.79 10.69 7.46
C THR A 106 -6.93 11.50 6.17
N ARG A 107 -8.13 11.57 5.62
CA ARG A 107 -8.45 12.42 4.45
C ARG A 107 -8.14 13.90 4.74
N GLU A 108 -8.36 14.34 5.96
CA GLU A 108 -8.10 15.71 6.40
C GLU A 108 -6.61 16.04 6.38
N ASP A 109 -5.74 15.09 6.77
CA ASP A 109 -4.29 15.25 6.70
C ASP A 109 -3.83 15.42 5.25
N ILE A 110 -4.39 14.67 4.31
CA ILE A 110 -4.06 14.79 2.89
C ILE A 110 -4.47 16.16 2.33
N ARG A 111 -5.63 16.67 2.71
CA ARG A 111 -6.05 18.04 2.37
C ARG A 111 -5.10 19.08 2.95
N PHE A 112 -4.75 18.92 4.24
CA PHE A 112 -3.81 19.82 4.90
C PHE A 112 -2.46 19.85 4.18
N ILE A 113 -1.91 18.69 3.80
CA ILE A 113 -0.65 18.59 3.03
C ILE A 113 -0.77 19.39 1.71
N LYS A 114 -1.89 19.26 0.99
CA LYS A 114 -2.13 20.03 -0.22
C LYS A 114 -2.18 21.53 0.05
N GLU A 115 -2.86 21.97 1.10
CA GLU A 115 -2.96 23.37 1.51
C GLU A 115 -1.60 23.98 1.86
N GLN A 116 -0.63 23.18 2.30
CA GLN A 116 0.75 23.62 2.52
C GLN A 116 1.57 23.74 1.22
N GLY A 117 0.97 23.49 0.05
CA GLY A 117 1.60 23.64 -1.26
C GLY A 117 2.27 22.39 -1.80
N ALA A 118 2.09 21.24 -1.16
CA ALA A 118 2.57 19.98 -1.70
C ALA A 118 1.82 19.57 -2.99
N ASN A 119 2.50 18.83 -3.85
CA ASN A 119 1.92 18.23 -5.04
C ASN A 119 2.12 16.71 -5.11
N THR A 120 2.88 16.14 -4.19
CA THR A 120 3.25 14.72 -4.20
C THR A 120 3.32 14.19 -2.78
N ILE A 121 2.85 12.96 -2.60
CA ILE A 121 3.01 12.17 -1.38
C ILE A 121 3.83 10.93 -1.71
N ARG A 122 4.76 10.55 -0.83
CA ARG A 122 5.42 9.24 -0.83
C ARG A 122 4.82 8.39 0.29
N LEU A 123 4.40 7.17 -0.02
CA LEU A 123 3.86 6.22 0.94
C LEU A 123 4.86 5.10 1.20
N PRO A 124 5.62 5.14 2.29
CA PRO A 124 6.36 3.98 2.77
C PRO A 124 5.41 2.89 3.26
N PHE A 125 5.59 1.67 2.79
CA PHE A 125 4.80 0.52 3.23
C PHE A 125 5.67 -0.72 3.45
N HIS A 126 5.24 -1.55 4.38
CA HIS A 126 5.81 -2.87 4.61
C HIS A 126 5.19 -3.90 3.66
N TYR A 127 5.99 -4.80 3.09
CA TYR A 127 5.52 -5.82 2.12
C TYR A 127 4.40 -6.71 2.66
N LYS A 128 4.36 -6.98 3.97
CA LYS A 128 3.34 -7.83 4.60
C LYS A 128 1.92 -7.29 4.48
N LEU A 129 1.75 -5.99 4.23
CA LEU A 129 0.45 -5.40 3.90
C LEU A 129 -0.23 -6.06 2.70
N PHE A 130 0.55 -6.68 1.82
CA PHE A 130 0.07 -7.30 0.59
C PHE A 130 0.20 -8.83 0.62
N THR A 131 0.34 -9.42 1.80
CA THR A 131 0.32 -10.86 2.04
C THR A 131 -0.85 -11.25 2.94
N ASP A 132 -1.07 -12.55 3.12
CA ASP A 132 -2.07 -13.07 4.05
C ASP A 132 -1.46 -13.37 5.44
N GLU A 133 -0.27 -12.84 5.72
CA GLU A 133 0.36 -12.90 7.03
C GLU A 133 -0.24 -11.83 7.96
N ASP A 134 -0.31 -12.15 9.25
CA ASP A 134 -0.66 -11.14 10.24
C ASP A 134 0.40 -10.04 10.26
N TYR A 135 -0.05 -8.81 10.04
CA TYR A 135 0.80 -7.64 10.10
C TYR A 135 0.10 -6.53 10.88
N MET A 136 0.45 -6.45 12.18
CA MET A 136 0.01 -5.35 13.04
C MET A 136 -1.50 -5.08 12.95
N GLY A 137 -2.30 -6.12 13.20
CA GLY A 137 -3.76 -6.08 13.17
C GLY A 137 -4.40 -6.12 11.77
N LEU A 138 -3.61 -6.34 10.72
CA LEU A 138 -4.13 -6.70 9.40
C LEU A 138 -3.81 -8.17 9.14
N THR A 139 -4.79 -8.91 8.65
CA THR A 139 -4.71 -10.37 8.51
C THR A 139 -4.91 -10.86 7.08
N ALA A 140 -5.09 -9.94 6.14
CA ALA A 140 -5.26 -10.28 4.73
C ALA A 140 -4.73 -9.19 3.81
N ALA A 141 -4.15 -9.58 2.69
CA ALA A 141 -3.66 -8.67 1.65
C ALA A 141 -4.71 -7.64 1.18
N GLN A 142 -5.99 -8.02 1.23
CA GLN A 142 -7.09 -7.12 0.85
C GLN A 142 -7.20 -5.91 1.80
N ASP A 143 -6.85 -6.06 3.06
CA ASP A 143 -6.88 -4.94 4.03
C ASP A 143 -5.82 -3.90 3.70
N GLY A 144 -4.62 -4.33 3.27
CA GLY A 144 -3.56 -3.45 2.79
C GLY A 144 -3.97 -2.69 1.54
N PHE A 145 -4.55 -3.39 0.56
CA PHE A 145 -5.06 -2.75 -0.66
C PHE A 145 -6.16 -1.74 -0.37
N ALA A 146 -7.09 -2.03 0.54
CA ALA A 146 -8.16 -1.10 0.89
C ALA A 146 -7.62 0.23 1.46
N ARG A 147 -6.51 0.19 2.21
CA ARG A 147 -5.86 1.41 2.73
C ARG A 147 -5.18 2.22 1.62
N VAL A 148 -4.49 1.55 0.72
CA VAL A 148 -3.87 2.23 -0.44
C VAL A 148 -4.94 2.79 -1.37
N ASP A 149 -6.04 2.08 -1.60
CA ASP A 149 -7.18 2.58 -2.39
C ASP A 149 -7.76 3.87 -1.79
N SER A 150 -7.92 3.91 -0.46
CA SER A 150 -8.39 5.11 0.24
C SER A 150 -7.43 6.29 0.05
N LEU A 151 -6.12 6.04 0.17
CA LEU A 151 -5.13 7.09 -0.06
C LEU A 151 -5.12 7.58 -1.51
N VAL A 152 -5.23 6.67 -2.48
CA VAL A 152 -5.34 7.01 -3.91
C VAL A 152 -6.55 7.91 -4.15
N GLU A 153 -7.70 7.59 -3.55
CA GLU A 153 -8.90 8.43 -3.63
C GLU A 153 -8.67 9.82 -3.02
N TRP A 154 -8.10 9.90 -1.82
CA TRP A 154 -7.81 11.17 -1.13
C TRP A 154 -6.80 12.04 -1.91
N CYS A 155 -5.78 11.42 -2.51
CA CYS A 155 -4.82 12.10 -3.38
C CYS A 155 -5.49 12.64 -4.63
N ARG A 156 -6.38 11.85 -5.27
CA ARG A 156 -7.14 12.27 -6.45
C ARG A 156 -8.04 13.47 -6.14
N GLU A 157 -8.76 13.42 -5.02
CA GLU A 157 -9.63 14.53 -4.57
C GLU A 157 -8.84 15.80 -4.25
N SER A 158 -7.61 15.64 -3.81
CA SER A 158 -6.73 16.76 -3.42
C SER A 158 -5.77 17.19 -4.52
N ASP A 159 -5.84 16.63 -5.72
CA ASP A 159 -4.91 16.90 -6.82
C ASP A 159 -3.44 16.74 -6.38
N LEU A 160 -3.12 15.58 -5.81
CA LEU A 160 -1.78 15.17 -5.39
C LEU A 160 -1.37 13.91 -6.15
N TYR A 161 -0.10 13.82 -6.50
CA TYR A 161 0.51 12.58 -6.98
C TYR A 161 0.94 11.70 -5.81
N LEU A 162 1.03 10.38 -6.08
CA LEU A 162 1.42 9.38 -5.10
C LEU A 162 2.58 8.52 -5.62
N ILE A 163 3.62 8.38 -4.82
CA ILE A 163 4.70 7.42 -5.01
C ILE A 163 4.51 6.29 -3.99
N LEU A 164 4.42 5.05 -4.46
CA LEU A 164 4.37 3.88 -3.61
C LEU A 164 5.79 3.36 -3.39
N ASP A 165 6.21 3.29 -2.14
CA ASP A 165 7.54 2.86 -1.73
C ASP A 165 7.47 1.57 -0.90
N MET A 166 8.01 0.47 -1.43
CA MET A 166 8.22 -0.73 -0.64
C MET A 166 9.39 -0.49 0.32
N HIS A 167 9.06 0.05 1.48
CA HIS A 167 10.05 0.47 2.47
C HIS A 167 10.71 -0.71 3.16
N ASP A 168 9.94 -1.78 3.39
CA ASP A 168 10.42 -3.07 3.88
C ASP A 168 10.06 -4.15 2.86
N ALA A 169 11.08 -4.75 2.26
CA ALA A 169 10.94 -5.80 1.25
C ALA A 169 11.05 -7.21 1.87
N PRO A 170 10.50 -8.25 1.20
CA PRO A 170 10.63 -9.63 1.66
C PRO A 170 12.09 -10.05 1.90
N GLY A 171 12.37 -10.55 3.09
CA GLY A 171 13.73 -10.93 3.49
C GLY A 171 14.60 -9.77 3.97
N GLY A 172 14.14 -8.54 3.84
CA GLY A 172 14.89 -7.32 4.13
C GLY A 172 15.88 -6.95 3.02
N GLN A 173 15.93 -5.69 2.69
CA GLN A 173 16.85 -5.14 1.68
C GLN A 173 18.02 -4.38 2.31
N THR A 174 17.85 -3.82 3.50
CA THR A 174 18.90 -3.09 4.21
C THR A 174 19.82 -4.05 4.97
N GLY A 175 19.24 -5.06 5.61
CA GLY A 175 19.95 -5.99 6.49
C GLY A 175 20.13 -5.47 7.91
N ASP A 176 19.61 -4.28 8.22
CA ASP A 176 19.49 -3.74 9.57
C ASP A 176 18.12 -4.08 10.17
N ASN A 177 17.95 -3.82 11.44
CA ASN A 177 16.69 -4.12 12.12
C ASN A 177 15.54 -3.16 11.78
N ILE A 178 15.79 -2.16 10.93
CA ILE A 178 14.78 -1.21 10.48
C ILE A 178 13.82 -1.81 9.43
N ASP A 179 14.25 -2.84 8.72
CA ASP A 179 13.51 -3.47 7.60
C ASP A 179 13.01 -4.88 7.90
N ASP A 180 12.84 -5.24 9.16
CA ASP A 180 12.45 -6.58 9.61
C ASP A 180 13.41 -7.73 9.19
N SER A 181 14.57 -7.41 8.64
CA SER A 181 15.60 -8.41 8.35
C SER A 181 16.10 -9.11 9.61
N TYR A 182 16.69 -10.27 9.44
CA TYR A 182 17.35 -11.00 10.51
C TYR A 182 18.86 -10.76 10.53
N GLY A 183 19.27 -9.48 10.40
CA GLY A 183 20.67 -9.05 10.46
C GLY A 183 21.44 -9.26 9.14
N TYR A 184 20.72 -9.48 8.04
CA TYR A 184 21.31 -9.63 6.70
C TYR A 184 20.28 -9.30 5.61
N PRO A 185 20.65 -8.66 4.49
CA PRO A 185 19.72 -8.29 3.42
C PRO A 185 19.38 -9.50 2.52
N TRP A 186 18.56 -10.41 3.04
CA TRP A 186 18.22 -11.69 2.41
C TRP A 186 17.48 -11.54 1.08
N LEU A 187 16.91 -10.38 0.78
CA LEU A 187 16.30 -10.12 -0.53
C LEU A 187 17.27 -10.45 -1.69
N PHE A 188 18.56 -10.17 -1.50
CA PHE A 188 19.56 -10.35 -2.57
C PHE A 188 20.04 -11.80 -2.72
N ASP A 189 19.81 -12.66 -1.73
CA ASP A 189 20.28 -14.06 -1.71
C ASP A 189 19.15 -15.09 -1.73
N SER A 190 17.92 -14.69 -1.42
CA SER A 190 16.77 -15.58 -1.33
C SER A 190 15.88 -15.51 -2.56
N GLU A 191 15.86 -16.57 -3.38
CA GLU A 191 14.94 -16.67 -4.52
C GLU A 191 13.47 -16.60 -4.08
N VAL A 192 13.13 -17.14 -2.93
CA VAL A 192 11.77 -17.09 -2.36
C VAL A 192 11.38 -15.66 -2.04
N SER A 193 12.28 -14.88 -1.43
CA SER A 193 12.05 -13.47 -1.13
C SER A 193 11.90 -12.64 -2.40
N GLN A 194 12.75 -12.90 -3.41
CA GLN A 194 12.68 -12.21 -4.70
C GLN A 194 11.39 -12.55 -5.47
N GLN A 195 10.94 -13.80 -5.40
CA GLN A 195 9.67 -14.19 -6.02
C GLN A 195 8.48 -13.47 -5.35
N LEU A 196 8.43 -13.45 -4.02
CA LEU A 196 7.39 -12.75 -3.27
C LEU A 196 7.41 -11.24 -3.54
N TYR A 197 8.59 -10.64 -3.60
CA TYR A 197 8.79 -9.25 -3.97
C TYR A 197 8.20 -8.94 -5.37
N CYS A 198 8.52 -9.77 -6.36
CA CYS A 198 7.98 -9.63 -7.73
C CYS A 198 6.46 -9.82 -7.78
N ASP A 199 5.92 -10.79 -7.04
CA ASP A 199 4.48 -11.07 -7.01
C ASP A 199 3.69 -9.93 -6.38
N ILE A 200 4.22 -9.31 -5.33
CA ILE A 200 3.61 -8.13 -4.71
C ILE A 200 3.60 -6.96 -5.69
N TRP A 201 4.74 -6.65 -6.31
CA TRP A 201 4.81 -5.55 -7.28
C TRP A 201 3.92 -5.77 -8.48
N ARG A 202 3.81 -6.99 -9.00
CA ARG A 202 2.87 -7.33 -10.09
C ARG A 202 1.43 -7.04 -9.69
N ARG A 203 1.01 -7.46 -8.49
CA ARG A 203 -0.34 -7.22 -7.97
C ARG A 203 -0.62 -5.73 -7.78
N ILE A 204 0.34 -4.97 -7.26
CA ILE A 204 0.23 -3.51 -7.12
C ILE A 204 0.11 -2.85 -8.49
N ALA A 205 1.00 -3.18 -9.41
CA ALA A 205 1.00 -2.62 -10.77
C ALA A 205 -0.30 -2.96 -11.52
N ASP A 206 -0.76 -4.20 -11.48
CA ASP A 206 -2.03 -4.61 -12.10
C ASP A 206 -3.23 -3.84 -11.55
N ARG A 207 -3.25 -3.56 -10.24
CA ARG A 207 -4.33 -2.83 -9.61
C ARG A 207 -4.34 -1.36 -10.01
N TYR A 208 -3.18 -0.72 -10.08
CA TYR A 208 -3.06 0.73 -10.25
C TYR A 208 -2.59 1.17 -11.64
N LYS A 209 -2.43 0.27 -12.62
CA LYS A 209 -1.94 0.59 -13.98
C LYS A 209 -2.75 1.66 -14.73
N ASN A 210 -4.02 1.86 -14.35
CA ASN A 210 -4.90 2.86 -14.95
C ASN A 210 -5.17 4.03 -13.99
N GLU A 211 -4.30 4.25 -13.00
CA GLU A 211 -4.47 5.29 -11.99
C GLU A 211 -3.45 6.42 -12.17
N PRO A 212 -3.84 7.54 -12.80
CA PRO A 212 -2.91 8.65 -13.09
C PRO A 212 -2.35 9.35 -11.86
N VAL A 213 -2.97 9.15 -10.68
CA VAL A 213 -2.46 9.66 -9.41
C VAL A 213 -1.13 9.01 -9.04
N ILE A 214 -0.92 7.74 -9.45
CA ILE A 214 0.35 7.05 -9.18
C ILE A 214 1.44 7.62 -10.09
N LEU A 215 2.34 8.39 -9.50
CA LEU A 215 3.49 8.99 -10.19
C LEU A 215 4.58 7.94 -10.47
N GLY A 216 4.77 7.01 -9.55
CA GLY A 216 5.82 6.01 -9.68
C GLY A 216 5.85 5.00 -8.54
N TYR A 217 6.72 4.03 -8.71
CA TYR A 217 7.03 2.98 -7.74
C TYR A 217 8.49 3.07 -7.33
N GLU A 218 8.75 3.18 -6.04
CA GLU A 218 10.07 3.01 -5.45
C GLU A 218 10.19 1.55 -5.03
N LEU A 219 11.04 0.82 -5.74
CA LEU A 219 11.04 -0.63 -5.71
C LEU A 219 11.45 -1.20 -4.36
N PHE A 220 12.36 -0.56 -3.67
CA PHE A 220 12.70 -0.74 -2.25
C PHE A 220 13.56 0.41 -1.75
N ASN A 221 13.44 0.69 -0.44
CA ASN A 221 14.15 1.77 0.24
C ASN A 221 15.54 1.32 0.72
N GLU A 222 16.54 2.21 0.69
CA GLU A 222 17.86 2.10 1.36
C GLU A 222 18.48 0.70 1.35
N PRO A 223 18.86 0.16 0.16
CA PRO A 223 19.41 -1.18 0.09
C PRO A 223 20.81 -1.25 0.70
N ILE A 224 21.11 -2.37 1.35
CA ILE A 224 22.43 -2.82 1.79
C ILE A 224 23.11 -1.84 2.75
N ALA A 225 23.01 -2.10 4.03
CA ALA A 225 23.70 -1.35 5.05
C ALA A 225 25.22 -1.37 4.85
N PRO A 226 25.96 -0.27 5.14
CA PRO A 226 27.35 -0.08 4.72
C PRO A 226 28.36 -0.90 5.54
N TYR A 227 27.94 -1.67 6.51
CA TYR A 227 28.83 -2.41 7.42
C TYR A 227 29.00 -3.90 7.08
N PHE A 228 28.38 -4.40 5.98
CA PHE A 228 28.57 -5.80 5.58
C PHE A 228 29.93 -6.02 4.92
N GLU A 229 30.65 -7.06 5.35
CA GLU A 229 31.96 -7.43 4.80
C GLU A 229 31.88 -7.82 3.30
N ASN A 230 30.76 -8.41 2.89
CA ASN A 230 30.49 -8.82 1.50
C ASN A 230 29.69 -7.78 0.69
N MET A 231 29.77 -6.51 1.05
CA MET A 231 29.00 -5.44 0.40
C MET A 231 29.23 -5.34 -1.12
N GLU A 232 30.45 -5.62 -1.60
CA GLU A 232 30.75 -5.64 -3.04
C GLU A 232 29.95 -6.73 -3.78
N GLU A 233 29.87 -7.92 -3.20
CA GLU A 233 29.06 -9.02 -3.72
C GLU A 233 27.57 -8.66 -3.73
N LEU A 234 27.05 -8.12 -2.62
CA LEU A 234 25.66 -7.69 -2.50
C LEU A 234 25.31 -6.60 -3.50
N ASN A 235 26.17 -5.59 -3.67
CA ASN A 235 25.99 -4.54 -4.68
C ASN A 235 25.98 -5.11 -6.10
N GLY A 236 26.73 -6.17 -6.36
CA GLY A 236 26.71 -6.88 -7.64
C GLY A 236 25.34 -7.52 -7.96
N LYS A 237 24.56 -7.87 -6.94
CA LYS A 237 23.22 -8.46 -7.09
C LYS A 237 22.09 -7.41 -7.19
N LEU A 238 22.36 -6.18 -6.77
CA LEU A 238 21.38 -5.11 -6.67
C LEU A 238 20.67 -4.83 -8.00
N GLU A 239 21.43 -4.69 -9.07
CA GLU A 239 20.88 -4.40 -10.40
C GLU A 239 19.95 -5.51 -10.90
N ASP A 240 20.28 -6.77 -10.62
CA ASP A 240 19.46 -7.91 -11.05
C ASP A 240 18.12 -7.95 -10.33
N VAL A 241 18.09 -7.62 -9.03
CA VAL A 241 16.83 -7.51 -8.26
C VAL A 241 15.99 -6.34 -8.76
N TYR A 242 16.60 -5.18 -9.05
CA TYR A 242 15.88 -4.07 -9.70
C TYR A 242 15.29 -4.47 -11.05
N LYS A 243 16.04 -5.17 -11.90
CA LYS A 243 15.55 -5.68 -13.20
C LYS A 243 14.34 -6.62 -13.03
N LYS A 244 14.38 -7.51 -12.02
CA LYS A 244 13.25 -8.40 -11.70
C LYS A 244 12.02 -7.59 -11.30
N GLY A 245 12.16 -6.58 -10.43
CA GLY A 245 11.08 -5.68 -10.03
C GLY A 245 10.49 -4.92 -11.22
N VAL A 246 11.34 -4.32 -12.05
CA VAL A 246 10.88 -3.63 -13.28
C VAL A 246 10.12 -4.58 -14.22
N ALA A 247 10.62 -5.80 -14.42
CA ALA A 247 9.95 -6.79 -15.25
C ALA A 247 8.61 -7.27 -14.67
N ALA A 248 8.46 -7.25 -13.34
CA ALA A 248 7.20 -7.62 -12.67
C ALA A 248 6.11 -6.54 -12.83
N ILE A 249 6.51 -5.28 -13.02
CA ILE A 249 5.61 -4.12 -13.14
C ILE A 249 5.18 -3.89 -14.59
N ARG A 250 6.00 -4.25 -15.54
CA ARG A 250 5.79 -4.00 -16.99
C ARG A 250 5.25 -5.22 -17.73
#